data_66d1725d2389b534477680e3d8193f54
#
_entry.id   66d1725d2389b534477680e3d8193f54
#
_cell.length_a   1.000
_cell.length_b   1.000
_cell.length_c   1.000
_cell.angle_alpha   90.00
_cell.angle_beta   90.00
_cell.angle_gamma   90.00
#
_symmetry.space_group_name_H-M   'P 1'
#
loop_
_entity.id
_entity.type
_entity.pdbx_description
1 polymer ?
#
loop_
_entity_poly.entity_id
_entity_poly.type
_entity_poly.pdbx_seq_one_letter_code
_entity_poly.pdbx_strand_id
1 'polypeptide(L)'
;MVKQYLCCITAGSLLLALSATHPAWAQKRGGMLRLASPASPANMSIHETSTIVAEMPMMGVFNNLIVFDQHKPQVSLDTIVSELATSWSWNEDDTALTFQLRQDVKWHNGKPFTAADVKCTWDLLLDKVPDKLRLNPRKTAYENLTDITTNGDYEVTFKLKRPQPAFPMLLAGGFSAIYPCHFTATQMRQHPIGTGPFKFVEFKPNEGIRVSRNPDYWKKDRPYLDGIEYTIIQEASTADLTFVSGKFDMTFPFELSVLRYKNMRERVPDAVCELSPGTINTHLLINRAQPPFDNPDLRRAMALTIDRKAYVDTIGQGEGEIGGILQPPPAGLWGMPPDQIAKLPGYGVDVHKSREEARALVRKLGYGPDNRLRIKVTTRDWSLYRDPAVLLIDQLRQIYIDGELELIDTAQYFPKIQRKEYTVALNLQTAGPDPDPIVQLFYGCGSNLNWDNYCNPEIDKMIEAQSREGDAAKRKQILWAIERKLAHDNVRPIIFYRRGGTCERPYVKGLTIMINSTFNSWRMEDVWLDK
;
A
#
# COMPACT_ATOMS: atom_id res chain seq x y z
N MET A 1 -88.44 25.00 -15.29
CA MET A 1 -88.06 26.36 -14.89
C MET A 1 -87.72 26.31 -13.41
N VAL A 2 -86.68 27.00 -13.02
CA VAL A 2 -86.06 27.18 -11.72
C VAL A 2 -84.74 26.40 -11.57
N LYS A 3 -83.65 27.15 -11.74
CA LYS A 3 -82.26 26.78 -11.45
C LYS A 3 -82.02 26.84 -9.94
N GLN A 4 -81.44 25.80 -9.35
CA GLN A 4 -80.85 25.87 -8.03
C GLN A 4 -79.30 25.85 -8.20
N TYR A 5 -78.67 26.88 -7.68
CA TYR A 5 -77.18 26.98 -7.54
C TYR A 5 -76.73 26.29 -6.25
N LEU A 6 -75.84 25.31 -6.37
CA LEU A 6 -75.19 24.68 -5.22
C LEU A 6 -73.82 25.29 -5.06
N CYS A 7 -73.60 25.95 -3.92
CA CYS A 7 -72.33 26.54 -3.54
C CYS A 7 -71.39 25.43 -3.01
N CYS A 8 -70.26 25.15 -3.71
CA CYS A 8 -69.18 24.27 -3.19
C CYS A 8 -68.19 25.09 -2.39
N ILE A 9 -68.13 24.83 -1.08
CA ILE A 9 -67.13 25.34 -0.18
C ILE A 9 -65.91 24.37 -0.30
N THR A 10 -64.83 24.82 -0.89
CA THR A 10 -63.53 24.09 -0.92
C THR A 10 -62.73 24.42 0.34
N ALA A 11 -62.67 23.45 1.26
CA ALA A 11 -61.77 23.49 2.39
C ALA A 11 -60.35 23.21 1.92
N GLY A 12 -59.51 24.24 1.89
CA GLY A 12 -58.07 24.12 1.60
C GLY A 12 -57.34 23.54 2.80
N SER A 13 -56.92 22.27 2.70
CA SER A 13 -56.01 21.65 3.67
C SER A 13 -54.60 22.14 3.44
N LEU A 14 -54.09 23.03 4.30
CA LEU A 14 -52.69 23.43 4.36
C LEU A 14 -51.88 22.27 4.96
N LEU A 15 -51.21 21.46 4.12
CA LEU A 15 -50.17 20.52 4.54
C LEU A 15 -48.92 21.31 4.88
N LEU A 16 -48.66 21.56 6.17
CA LEU A 16 -47.33 21.96 6.66
C LEU A 16 -46.38 20.78 6.46
N ALA A 17 -45.53 20.84 5.44
CA ALA A 17 -44.38 19.99 5.31
C ALA A 17 -43.36 20.38 6.40
N LEU A 18 -43.33 19.65 7.51
CA LEU A 18 -42.21 19.67 8.45
C LEU A 18 -40.97 19.10 7.70
N SER A 19 -40.17 20.00 7.12
CA SER A 19 -38.82 19.68 6.70
C SER A 19 -38.05 19.34 7.96
N ALA A 20 -37.85 18.05 8.21
CA ALA A 20 -36.88 17.59 9.21
C ALA A 20 -35.47 18.04 8.75
N THR A 21 -35.08 19.23 9.19
CA THR A 21 -33.69 19.67 9.09
C THR A 21 -32.89 18.77 10.00
N HIS A 22 -32.29 17.72 9.43
CA HIS A 22 -31.21 17.04 10.09
C HIS A 22 -30.15 18.10 10.34
N PRO A 23 -29.65 18.31 11.58
CA PRO A 23 -28.57 19.22 11.82
C PRO A 23 -27.36 18.68 11.01
N ALA A 24 -26.99 19.39 9.94
CA ALA A 24 -25.71 19.21 9.32
C ALA A 24 -24.68 19.59 10.39
N TRP A 25 -24.10 18.61 11.06
CA TRP A 25 -23.05 18.82 12.03
C TRP A 25 -21.90 19.51 11.30
N ALA A 26 -21.72 20.80 11.58
CA ALA A 26 -20.61 21.55 11.00
C ALA A 26 -19.32 20.91 11.46
N GLN A 27 -18.46 20.54 10.52
CA GLN A 27 -17.16 19.95 10.80
C GLN A 27 -16.35 20.90 11.67
N LYS A 28 -15.90 20.42 12.83
CA LYS A 28 -15.12 21.23 13.77
C LYS A 28 -13.69 21.39 13.27
N ARG A 29 -13.17 22.59 13.47
CA ARG A 29 -11.76 22.90 13.19
C ARG A 29 -10.95 22.90 14.47
N GLY A 30 -9.72 22.40 14.40
CA GLY A 30 -8.78 22.38 15.51
C GLY A 30 -8.48 20.99 16.05
N GLY A 31 -7.56 20.96 17.00
CA GLY A 31 -7.09 19.75 17.67
C GLY A 31 -5.98 19.00 16.94
N MET A 32 -5.18 18.29 17.75
CA MET A 32 -4.12 17.41 17.27
C MET A 32 -4.62 15.97 17.23
N LEU A 33 -4.49 15.30 16.09
CA LEU A 33 -4.69 13.85 16.00
C LEU A 33 -3.43 13.14 16.50
N ARG A 34 -3.58 12.21 17.47
CA ARG A 34 -2.46 11.48 18.07
C ARG A 34 -2.61 9.99 17.86
N LEU A 35 -1.52 9.36 17.41
CA LEU A 35 -1.47 7.91 17.23
C LEU A 35 -0.06 7.35 17.41
N ALA A 36 0.03 6.04 17.69
CA ALA A 36 1.30 5.34 17.67
C ALA A 36 1.73 5.06 16.22
N SER A 37 3.04 5.16 15.96
CA SER A 37 3.68 4.55 14.78
C SER A 37 4.45 3.31 15.24
N PRO A 38 4.26 2.14 14.60
CA PRO A 38 4.83 0.87 15.09
C PRO A 38 6.33 0.73 14.81
N ALA A 39 6.93 1.65 14.07
CA ALA A 39 8.36 1.62 13.78
C ALA A 39 8.89 3.00 13.35
N SER A 40 10.21 3.19 13.42
CA SER A 40 10.89 4.38 12.94
C SER A 40 11.27 4.22 11.46
N PRO A 41 10.89 5.14 10.58
CA PRO A 41 11.38 5.14 9.20
C PRO A 41 12.86 5.55 9.12
N ALA A 42 13.53 5.19 8.02
CA ALA A 42 14.93 5.56 7.80
C ALA A 42 15.11 7.06 7.52
N ASN A 43 14.13 7.70 6.92
CA ASN A 43 14.10 9.13 6.58
C ASN A 43 12.68 9.54 6.14
N MET A 44 12.49 10.83 5.80
CA MET A 44 11.19 11.39 5.41
C MET A 44 11.00 11.54 3.89
N SER A 45 11.93 11.07 3.06
CA SER A 45 11.76 11.10 1.60
C SER A 45 10.76 10.03 1.14
N ILE A 46 9.59 10.45 0.66
CA ILE A 46 8.55 9.53 0.18
C ILE A 46 9.02 8.73 -1.05
N HIS A 47 9.92 9.29 -1.86
CA HIS A 47 10.44 8.59 -3.05
C HIS A 47 11.53 7.56 -2.73
N GLU A 48 12.20 7.68 -1.58
CA GLU A 48 13.25 6.74 -1.17
C GLU A 48 12.75 5.62 -0.26
N THR A 49 11.47 5.63 0.13
CA THR A 49 10.90 4.67 1.07
C THR A 49 10.06 3.60 0.38
N SER A 50 9.91 2.45 1.06
CA SER A 50 8.98 1.37 0.70
C SER A 50 8.12 0.96 1.90
N THR A 51 7.99 1.84 2.89
CA THR A 51 7.31 1.52 4.15
C THR A 51 6.19 2.51 4.47
N ILE A 52 5.08 1.94 4.94
CA ILE A 52 3.89 2.63 5.42
C ILE A 52 4.20 3.64 6.55
N VAL A 53 5.19 3.37 7.40
CA VAL A 53 5.53 4.26 8.54
C VAL A 53 6.20 5.57 8.12
N ALA A 54 6.72 5.65 6.89
CA ALA A 54 7.18 6.90 6.30
C ALA A 54 6.10 7.53 5.42
N GLU A 55 5.38 6.71 4.64
CA GLU A 55 4.40 7.22 3.68
C GLU A 55 3.20 7.85 4.36
N MET A 56 2.63 7.19 5.37
CA MET A 56 1.44 7.69 6.05
C MET A 56 1.59 9.14 6.56
N PRO A 57 2.63 9.52 7.33
CA PRO A 57 2.79 10.90 7.74
C PRO A 57 3.15 11.84 6.60
N MET A 58 3.81 11.36 5.54
CA MET A 58 4.25 12.20 4.43
C MET A 58 3.19 12.39 3.36
N MET A 59 2.23 11.47 3.19
CA MET A 59 1.15 11.64 2.22
C MET A 59 0.33 12.91 2.48
N GLY A 60 0.16 13.34 3.74
CA GLY A 60 -0.47 14.62 4.08
C GLY A 60 0.41 15.85 3.84
N VAL A 61 1.72 15.69 3.66
CA VAL A 61 2.66 16.78 3.34
C VAL A 61 2.65 17.11 1.85
N PHE A 62 2.40 16.12 1.00
CA PHE A 62 2.48 16.24 -0.45
C PHE A 62 1.09 16.21 -1.12
N ASN A 63 1.06 16.58 -2.39
CA ASN A 63 -0.02 16.28 -3.33
C ASN A 63 0.54 15.58 -4.57
N ASN A 64 -0.36 14.89 -5.27
CA ASN A 64 -0.13 14.26 -6.56
C ASN A 64 -0.79 15.11 -7.68
N LEU A 65 -0.60 14.74 -8.95
CA LEU A 65 -1.38 15.34 -10.05
C LEU A 65 -2.86 14.96 -9.96
N ILE A 66 -3.10 13.69 -9.72
CA ILE A 66 -4.39 13.05 -9.52
C ILE A 66 -4.28 12.11 -8.32
N VAL A 67 -5.37 11.80 -7.66
CA VAL A 67 -5.38 10.95 -6.47
C VAL A 67 -6.62 10.06 -6.46
N PHE A 68 -6.58 8.93 -5.79
CA PHE A 68 -7.80 8.15 -5.53
C PHE A 68 -8.70 8.92 -4.57
N ASP A 69 -10.01 8.94 -4.85
CA ASP A 69 -11.00 9.58 -3.98
C ASP A 69 -10.88 9.03 -2.55
N GLN A 70 -10.49 9.92 -1.63
CA GLN A 70 -10.22 9.58 -0.24
C GLN A 70 -11.49 9.18 0.55
N HIS A 71 -12.67 9.28 -0.06
CA HIS A 71 -13.95 8.87 0.53
C HIS A 71 -14.45 7.51 0.00
N LYS A 72 -13.68 6.85 -0.88
CA LYS A 72 -14.04 5.55 -1.44
C LYS A 72 -13.21 4.45 -0.81
N PRO A 73 -13.83 3.45 -0.15
CA PRO A 73 -13.10 2.35 0.46
C PRO A 73 -12.49 1.38 -0.57
N GLN A 74 -13.09 1.27 -1.75
CA GLN A 74 -12.53 0.48 -2.86
C GLN A 74 -12.23 1.39 -4.05
N VAL A 75 -10.97 1.38 -4.48
CA VAL A 75 -10.46 2.28 -5.53
C VAL A 75 -10.16 1.55 -6.82
N SER A 76 -10.33 2.29 -7.94
CA SER A 76 -10.16 1.85 -9.32
C SER A 76 -9.81 3.05 -10.20
N LEU A 77 -9.67 2.86 -11.51
CA LEU A 77 -9.53 3.97 -12.48
C LEU A 77 -10.66 4.99 -12.35
N ASP A 78 -11.90 4.50 -12.16
CA ASP A 78 -13.10 5.35 -12.08
C ASP A 78 -13.20 6.17 -10.77
N THR A 79 -12.36 5.87 -9.80
CA THR A 79 -12.31 6.62 -8.52
C THR A 79 -11.15 7.61 -8.46
N ILE A 80 -10.44 7.80 -9.56
CA ILE A 80 -9.39 8.81 -9.65
C ILE A 80 -10.03 10.19 -9.80
N VAL A 81 -9.60 11.11 -8.95
CA VAL A 81 -10.08 12.50 -8.93
C VAL A 81 -8.93 13.49 -9.13
N SER A 82 -9.28 14.69 -9.57
CA SER A 82 -8.36 15.82 -9.74
C SER A 82 -7.72 16.22 -8.41
N GLU A 83 -6.39 16.52 -8.43
CA GLU A 83 -5.69 17.10 -7.30
C GLU A 83 -4.86 18.33 -7.75
N LEU A 84 -3.56 18.22 -8.01
CA LEU A 84 -2.79 19.34 -8.59
C LEU A 84 -3.13 19.60 -10.06
N ALA A 85 -3.61 18.59 -10.77
CA ALA A 85 -4.21 18.74 -12.08
C ALA A 85 -5.72 19.01 -11.96
N THR A 86 -6.26 19.88 -12.82
CA THR A 86 -7.70 20.17 -12.94
C THR A 86 -8.39 19.24 -13.92
N SER A 87 -7.65 18.76 -14.93
CA SER A 87 -8.11 17.80 -15.93
C SER A 87 -6.93 17.08 -16.56
N TRP A 88 -7.22 15.97 -17.24
CA TRP A 88 -6.24 15.23 -18.05
C TRP A 88 -6.92 14.55 -19.23
N SER A 89 -6.13 14.31 -20.28
CA SER A 89 -6.61 13.61 -21.48
C SER A 89 -5.47 12.85 -22.16
N TRP A 90 -5.83 11.72 -22.77
CA TRP A 90 -4.96 10.99 -23.68
C TRP A 90 -5.00 11.56 -25.10
N ASN A 91 -3.90 11.42 -25.83
CA ASN A 91 -3.92 11.57 -27.28
C ASN A 91 -4.61 10.35 -27.94
N GLU A 92 -4.79 10.39 -29.28
CA GLU A 92 -5.49 9.34 -30.04
C GLU A 92 -4.84 7.96 -29.93
N ASP A 93 -3.52 7.89 -29.74
CA ASP A 93 -2.74 6.65 -29.69
C ASP A 93 -2.53 6.13 -28.25
N ASP A 94 -3.10 6.76 -27.21
CA ASP A 94 -2.90 6.45 -25.79
C ASP A 94 -1.42 6.42 -25.35
N THR A 95 -0.55 7.20 -26.02
CA THR A 95 0.89 7.29 -25.75
C THR A 95 1.32 8.61 -25.16
N ALA A 96 0.43 9.60 -25.07
CA ALA A 96 0.68 10.87 -24.43
C ALA A 96 -0.48 11.26 -23.52
N LEU A 97 -0.19 11.47 -22.23
CA LEU A 97 -1.15 11.89 -21.22
C LEU A 97 -0.84 13.33 -20.82
N THR A 98 -1.76 14.25 -21.15
CA THR A 98 -1.61 15.68 -20.89
C THR A 98 -2.46 16.10 -19.70
N PHE A 99 -1.88 16.85 -18.79
CA PHE A 99 -2.51 17.42 -17.60
C PHE A 99 -2.57 18.94 -17.67
N GLN A 100 -3.72 19.52 -17.33
CA GLN A 100 -3.87 20.94 -17.03
C GLN A 100 -3.72 21.15 -15.52
N LEU A 101 -2.83 22.03 -15.11
CA LEU A 101 -2.46 22.23 -13.71
C LEU A 101 -3.22 23.40 -13.06
N ARG A 102 -3.37 23.35 -11.74
CA ARG A 102 -3.87 24.47 -10.94
C ARG A 102 -2.88 25.62 -10.94
N GLN A 103 -3.41 26.85 -10.90
CA GLN A 103 -2.62 28.08 -10.93
C GLN A 103 -2.49 28.73 -9.55
N ASP A 104 -3.25 28.30 -8.57
CA ASP A 104 -3.38 28.88 -7.22
C ASP A 104 -2.61 28.11 -6.13
N VAL A 105 -1.81 27.12 -6.52
CA VAL A 105 -1.09 26.26 -5.59
C VAL A 105 0.28 26.83 -5.26
N LYS A 106 0.61 26.81 -3.96
CA LYS A 106 1.92 27.21 -3.44
C LYS A 106 2.58 26.07 -2.66
N TRP A 107 3.88 25.97 -2.79
CA TRP A 107 4.72 25.19 -1.89
C TRP A 107 4.65 25.73 -0.46
N HIS A 108 4.93 24.89 0.54
CA HIS A 108 4.93 25.29 1.95
C HIS A 108 5.81 26.48 2.29
N ASN A 109 6.78 26.80 1.44
CA ASN A 109 7.65 27.99 1.55
C ASN A 109 7.14 29.21 0.75
N GLY A 110 5.93 29.15 0.22
CA GLY A 110 5.24 30.25 -0.48
C GLY A 110 5.56 30.40 -1.97
N LYS A 111 6.52 29.62 -2.52
CA LYS A 111 6.80 29.64 -3.98
C LYS A 111 5.65 29.01 -4.76
N PRO A 112 5.36 29.47 -6.00
CA PRO A 112 4.33 28.88 -6.84
C PRO A 112 4.71 27.45 -7.27
N PHE A 113 3.71 26.59 -7.39
CA PHE A 113 3.81 25.28 -8.05
C PHE A 113 3.61 25.48 -9.55
N THR A 114 4.43 24.81 -10.37
CA THR A 114 4.37 24.88 -11.83
C THR A 114 4.64 23.53 -12.49
N ALA A 115 4.44 23.45 -13.80
CA ALA A 115 4.76 22.28 -14.63
C ALA A 115 6.24 21.89 -14.57
N ALA A 116 7.14 22.83 -14.30
CA ALA A 116 8.55 22.55 -14.10
C ALA A 116 8.79 21.61 -12.91
N ASP A 117 8.04 21.76 -11.81
CA ASP A 117 8.16 20.89 -10.63
C ASP A 117 7.74 19.45 -10.95
N VAL A 118 6.71 19.27 -11.78
CA VAL A 118 6.30 17.96 -12.26
C VAL A 118 7.42 17.31 -13.06
N LYS A 119 7.97 18.04 -14.04
CA LYS A 119 9.09 17.54 -14.86
C LYS A 119 10.30 17.19 -13.99
N CYS A 120 10.70 18.07 -13.07
CA CYS A 120 11.82 17.83 -12.15
C CYS A 120 11.63 16.57 -11.29
N THR A 121 10.41 16.29 -10.85
CA THR A 121 10.12 15.10 -10.04
C THR A 121 10.46 13.83 -10.81
N TRP A 122 9.98 13.69 -12.04
CA TRP A 122 10.26 12.47 -12.83
C TRP A 122 11.68 12.45 -13.42
N ASP A 123 12.27 13.61 -13.71
CA ASP A 123 13.70 13.66 -14.09
C ASP A 123 14.59 13.15 -12.94
N LEU A 124 14.23 13.43 -11.68
CA LEU A 124 14.88 12.86 -10.50
C LEU A 124 14.62 11.35 -10.38
N LEU A 125 13.36 10.90 -10.53
CA LEU A 125 12.97 9.49 -10.46
C LEU A 125 13.60 8.65 -11.59
N LEU A 126 13.84 9.24 -12.77
CA LEU A 126 14.44 8.57 -13.92
C LEU A 126 15.97 8.72 -13.98
N ASP A 127 16.60 9.32 -12.96
CA ASP A 127 18.04 9.61 -12.92
C ASP A 127 18.54 10.51 -14.06
N LYS A 128 17.70 11.41 -14.59
CA LYS A 128 18.04 12.33 -15.68
C LYS A 128 18.75 13.61 -15.19
N VAL A 129 18.82 13.83 -13.88
CA VAL A 129 19.47 15.00 -13.25
C VAL A 129 20.70 14.58 -12.43
N PRO A 130 21.65 15.52 -12.15
CA PRO A 130 22.83 15.21 -11.31
C PRO A 130 22.48 14.82 -9.88
N ASP A 131 21.42 15.41 -9.29
CA ASP A 131 20.92 15.04 -7.97
C ASP A 131 20.35 13.61 -7.99
N LYS A 132 20.58 12.85 -6.92
CA LYS A 132 20.24 11.43 -6.89
C LYS A 132 19.52 11.05 -5.61
N LEU A 133 18.50 10.21 -5.75
CA LEU A 133 17.95 9.45 -4.66
C LEU A 133 18.97 8.40 -4.18
N ARG A 134 19.12 8.22 -2.87
CA ARG A 134 19.98 7.16 -2.31
C ARG A 134 19.47 5.76 -2.63
N LEU A 135 18.13 5.62 -2.59
CA LEU A 135 17.40 4.45 -3.01
C LEU A 135 16.29 4.92 -3.95
N ASN A 136 16.08 4.21 -5.05
CA ASN A 136 15.01 4.53 -5.99
C ASN A 136 14.18 3.25 -6.27
N PRO A 137 13.31 2.88 -5.32
CA PRO A 137 12.58 1.60 -5.39
C PRO A 137 11.57 1.53 -6.54
N ARG A 138 11.18 2.69 -7.11
CA ARG A 138 10.11 2.74 -8.11
C ARG A 138 10.54 3.17 -9.51
N LYS A 139 11.84 3.33 -9.75
CA LYS A 139 12.35 3.74 -11.07
C LYS A 139 11.79 2.88 -12.21
N THR A 140 11.77 1.57 -12.02
CA THR A 140 11.32 0.61 -13.03
C THR A 140 9.82 0.68 -13.32
N ALA A 141 8.99 1.20 -12.42
CA ALA A 141 7.58 1.43 -12.69
C ALA A 141 7.34 2.49 -13.79
N TYR A 142 8.31 3.35 -14.01
CA TYR A 142 8.26 4.42 -15.01
C TYR A 142 9.09 4.13 -16.27
N GLU A 143 9.53 2.90 -16.51
CA GLU A 143 10.34 2.53 -17.69
C GLU A 143 9.62 2.76 -19.02
N ASN A 144 8.29 2.76 -19.02
CA ASN A 144 7.48 3.10 -20.18
C ASN A 144 7.48 4.61 -20.48
N LEU A 145 7.87 5.46 -19.53
CA LEU A 145 7.92 6.92 -19.69
C LEU A 145 9.21 7.31 -20.41
N THR A 146 9.07 7.95 -21.58
CA THR A 146 10.21 8.43 -22.38
C THR A 146 10.61 9.85 -22.01
N ASP A 147 9.60 10.72 -21.91
CA ASP A 147 9.82 12.15 -21.71
C ASP A 147 8.64 12.79 -20.99
N ILE A 148 8.90 13.96 -20.39
CA ILE A 148 7.89 14.86 -19.88
C ILE A 148 8.16 16.24 -20.47
N THR A 149 7.19 16.75 -21.21
CA THR A 149 7.26 18.07 -21.80
C THR A 149 6.29 19.03 -21.13
N THR A 150 6.66 20.29 -21.06
CA THR A 150 5.82 21.36 -20.51
C THR A 150 5.44 22.35 -21.60
N ASN A 151 4.23 22.90 -21.52
CA ASN A 151 3.77 24.00 -22.36
C ASN A 151 3.35 25.16 -21.43
N GLY A 152 4.25 26.14 -21.27
CA GLY A 152 4.12 27.15 -20.23
C GLY A 152 4.21 26.57 -18.81
N ASP A 153 3.64 27.29 -17.84
CA ASP A 153 3.75 26.96 -16.41
C ASP A 153 2.68 25.97 -15.93
N TYR A 154 1.62 25.70 -16.71
CA TYR A 154 0.43 25.00 -16.21
C TYR A 154 -0.07 23.87 -17.11
N GLU A 155 0.75 23.43 -18.06
CA GLU A 155 0.45 22.23 -18.84
C GLU A 155 1.66 21.30 -18.87
N VAL A 156 1.43 20.00 -18.65
CA VAL A 156 2.47 18.99 -18.69
C VAL A 156 1.97 17.73 -19.40
N THR A 157 2.81 17.16 -20.27
CA THR A 157 2.51 15.95 -21.02
C THR A 157 3.52 14.87 -20.73
N PHE A 158 3.03 13.71 -20.28
CA PHE A 158 3.80 12.48 -20.11
C PHE A 158 3.77 11.68 -21.41
N LYS A 159 4.93 11.39 -22.00
CA LYS A 159 5.08 10.63 -23.25
C LYS A 159 5.54 9.22 -22.94
N LEU A 160 4.78 8.24 -23.38
CA LEU A 160 5.02 6.82 -23.17
C LEU A 160 5.58 6.17 -24.44
N LYS A 161 6.37 5.11 -24.30
CA LYS A 161 6.86 4.27 -25.42
C LYS A 161 5.72 3.52 -26.10
N ARG A 162 4.69 3.15 -25.34
CA ARG A 162 3.54 2.36 -25.75
C ARG A 162 2.31 2.69 -24.90
N PRO A 163 1.10 2.38 -25.37
CA PRO A 163 -0.12 2.54 -24.58
C PRO A 163 -0.01 1.82 -23.23
N GLN A 164 -0.52 2.46 -22.18
CA GLN A 164 -0.58 1.92 -20.81
C GLN A 164 -1.84 2.48 -20.11
N PRO A 165 -3.01 1.89 -20.34
CA PRO A 165 -4.27 2.38 -19.77
C PRO A 165 -4.26 2.53 -18.25
N ALA A 166 -3.47 1.70 -17.55
CA ALA A 166 -3.31 1.76 -16.09
C ALA A 166 -2.34 2.85 -15.60
N PHE A 167 -1.68 3.63 -16.47
CA PHE A 167 -0.71 4.64 -16.06
C PHE A 167 -1.27 5.67 -15.08
N PRO A 168 -2.52 6.16 -15.20
CA PRO A 168 -3.13 7.03 -14.19
C PRO A 168 -3.22 6.40 -12.80
N MET A 169 -3.38 5.07 -12.69
CA MET A 169 -3.38 4.37 -11.39
C MET A 169 -2.04 4.51 -10.67
N LEU A 170 -0.93 4.48 -11.42
CA LEU A 170 0.41 4.71 -10.88
C LEU A 170 0.55 6.15 -10.38
N LEU A 171 0.08 7.14 -11.14
CA LEU A 171 0.15 8.56 -10.78
C LEU A 171 -0.75 8.94 -9.60
N ALA A 172 -1.89 8.25 -9.43
CA ALA A 172 -2.81 8.45 -8.32
C ALA A 172 -2.32 7.81 -7.01
N GLY A 173 -1.34 6.91 -7.07
CA GLY A 173 -0.78 6.22 -5.91
C GLY A 173 -0.02 7.17 -4.98
N GLY A 174 -0.06 6.90 -3.66
CA GLY A 174 0.54 7.75 -2.62
C GLY A 174 2.03 8.06 -2.83
N PHE A 175 2.75 7.17 -3.51
CA PHE A 175 4.16 7.37 -3.84
C PHE A 175 4.44 8.24 -5.09
N SER A 176 3.43 8.77 -5.76
CA SER A 176 3.60 9.66 -6.93
C SER A 176 3.51 11.14 -6.56
N ALA A 177 3.99 11.46 -5.36
CA ALA A 177 4.05 12.83 -4.83
C ALA A 177 4.95 13.73 -5.69
N ILE A 178 4.52 14.98 -5.90
CA ILE A 178 5.33 15.96 -6.62
C ILE A 178 6.34 16.60 -5.67
N TYR A 179 7.59 16.73 -6.12
CA TYR A 179 8.69 17.40 -5.42
C TYR A 179 8.99 18.77 -6.02
N PRO A 180 9.42 19.75 -5.23
CA PRO A 180 9.80 21.07 -5.73
C PRO A 180 11.16 21.04 -6.45
N CYS A 181 11.26 21.64 -7.62
CA CYS A 181 12.52 21.77 -8.36
C CYS A 181 13.65 22.46 -7.58
N HIS A 182 13.30 23.33 -6.66
CA HIS A 182 14.25 24.14 -5.90
C HIS A 182 14.72 23.49 -4.59
N PHE A 183 14.44 22.19 -4.40
CA PHE A 183 14.93 21.38 -3.28
C PHE A 183 15.66 20.15 -3.80
N THR A 184 16.79 19.85 -3.17
CA THR A 184 17.56 18.62 -3.47
C THR A 184 16.95 17.41 -2.77
N ALA A 185 17.25 16.21 -3.27
CA ALA A 185 16.88 14.95 -2.63
C ALA A 185 17.37 14.87 -1.17
N THR A 186 18.53 15.47 -0.87
CA THR A 186 19.05 15.56 0.50
C THR A 186 18.19 16.44 1.40
N GLN A 187 17.76 17.59 0.92
CA GLN A 187 16.84 18.46 1.68
C GLN A 187 15.50 17.79 1.91
N MET A 188 14.97 17.08 0.89
CA MET A 188 13.72 16.33 1.00
C MET A 188 13.79 15.16 2.00
N ARG A 189 14.97 14.58 2.22
CA ARG A 189 15.17 13.56 3.27
C ARG A 189 15.13 14.12 4.68
N GLN A 190 15.62 15.34 4.87
CA GLN A 190 15.78 15.95 6.18
C GLN A 190 14.61 16.84 6.57
N HIS A 191 14.16 17.65 5.63
CA HIS A 191 13.14 18.67 5.81
C HIS A 191 12.22 18.76 4.60
N PRO A 192 11.35 17.75 4.37
CA PRO A 192 10.47 17.73 3.21
C PRO A 192 9.51 18.91 3.23
N ILE A 193 9.33 19.54 2.08
CA ILE A 193 8.26 20.49 1.82
C ILE A 193 7.38 20.00 0.68
N GLY A 194 6.09 20.25 0.78
CA GLY A 194 5.09 19.86 -0.20
C GLY A 194 4.11 20.99 -0.52
N THR A 195 3.03 20.61 -1.17
CA THR A 195 1.87 21.46 -1.44
C THR A 195 0.65 21.03 -0.63
N GLY A 196 0.82 20.00 0.22
CA GLY A 196 -0.25 19.30 0.92
C GLY A 196 -0.89 20.06 2.09
N PRO A 197 -1.92 19.45 2.69
CA PRO A 197 -2.68 20.04 3.81
C PRO A 197 -1.86 20.24 5.08
N PHE A 198 -0.77 19.50 5.25
CA PHE A 198 0.08 19.61 6.44
C PHE A 198 1.52 19.96 6.06
N LYS A 199 2.17 20.76 6.90
CA LYS A 199 3.61 21.10 6.82
C LYS A 199 4.39 20.17 7.74
N PHE A 200 5.50 19.63 7.26
CA PHE A 200 6.44 18.90 8.08
C PHE A 200 7.04 19.80 9.17
N VAL A 201 7.07 19.32 10.40
CA VAL A 201 7.63 20.04 11.55
C VAL A 201 8.93 19.39 12.00
N GLU A 202 8.89 18.10 12.37
CA GLU A 202 10.07 17.40 12.84
C GLU A 202 9.92 15.86 12.70
N PHE A 203 11.05 15.21 12.58
CA PHE A 203 11.22 13.78 12.77
C PHE A 203 12.37 13.53 13.73
N LYS A 204 12.08 12.87 14.81
CA LYS A 204 13.07 12.37 15.78
C LYS A 204 13.07 10.85 15.72
N PRO A 205 14.16 10.23 15.21
CA PRO A 205 14.25 8.78 15.13
C PRO A 205 13.94 8.11 16.46
N ASN A 206 13.10 7.07 16.42
CA ASN A 206 12.61 6.31 17.59
C ASN A 206 11.79 7.10 18.63
N GLU A 207 11.49 8.37 18.38
CA GLU A 207 10.63 9.19 19.25
C GLU A 207 9.30 9.53 18.54
N GLY A 208 9.36 10.20 17.39
CA GLY A 208 8.12 10.59 16.70
C GLY A 208 8.28 11.44 15.46
N ILE A 209 7.14 11.66 14.80
CA ILE A 209 6.98 12.51 13.62
C ILE A 209 5.85 13.49 13.91
N ARG A 210 6.04 14.76 13.58
CA ARG A 210 5.00 15.79 13.73
C ARG A 210 4.82 16.58 12.45
N VAL A 211 3.55 16.78 12.11
CA VAL A 211 3.12 17.69 11.03
C VAL A 211 2.09 18.68 11.57
N SER A 212 2.09 19.90 11.04
CA SER A 212 1.16 20.96 11.42
C SER A 212 0.32 21.41 10.25
N ARG A 213 -0.84 21.99 10.51
CA ARG A 213 -1.73 22.56 9.50
C ARG A 213 -0.98 23.48 8.54
N ASN A 214 -1.25 23.36 7.24
CA ASN A 214 -0.88 24.35 6.25
C ASN A 214 -2.01 25.41 6.16
N PRO A 215 -1.83 26.63 6.68
CA PRO A 215 -2.88 27.65 6.65
C PRO A 215 -3.14 28.17 5.22
N ASP A 216 -2.16 28.01 4.31
CA ASP A 216 -2.23 28.45 2.92
C ASP A 216 -2.58 27.32 1.95
N TYR A 217 -3.25 26.25 2.46
CA TYR A 217 -3.63 25.11 1.62
C TYR A 217 -4.66 25.52 0.57
N TRP A 218 -4.43 25.13 -0.66
CA TRP A 218 -5.24 25.52 -1.81
C TRP A 218 -6.69 25.01 -1.79
N LYS A 219 -6.97 23.88 -1.10
CA LYS A 219 -8.35 23.46 -0.85
C LYS A 219 -8.93 24.28 0.30
N LYS A 220 -9.90 25.12 -0.04
CA LYS A 220 -10.57 26.00 0.93
C LYS A 220 -11.14 25.17 2.08
N ASP A 221 -10.99 25.73 3.29
CA ASP A 221 -11.50 25.14 4.53
C ASP A 221 -10.87 23.79 4.94
N ARG A 222 -9.72 23.42 4.37
CA ARG A 222 -8.93 22.25 4.70
C ARG A 222 -7.51 22.63 5.14
N PRO A 223 -6.83 21.73 5.91
CA PRO A 223 -7.37 20.61 6.68
C PRO A 223 -8.14 21.09 7.91
N TYR A 224 -8.93 20.22 8.54
CA TYR A 224 -9.66 20.57 9.78
C TYR A 224 -8.75 20.52 11.00
N LEU A 225 -7.84 19.54 11.10
CA LEU A 225 -6.91 19.36 12.21
C LEU A 225 -5.88 20.50 12.29
N ASP A 226 -5.38 20.80 13.48
CA ASP A 226 -4.22 21.67 13.68
C ASP A 226 -2.90 20.96 13.33
N GLY A 227 -2.89 19.64 13.38
CA GLY A 227 -1.74 18.80 13.04
C GLY A 227 -1.94 17.35 13.44
N ILE A 228 -0.89 16.54 13.21
CA ILE A 228 -0.87 15.12 13.53
C ILE A 228 0.45 14.80 14.23
N GLU A 229 0.37 14.05 15.33
CA GLU A 229 1.51 13.54 16.10
C GLU A 229 1.55 12.02 16.01
N TYR A 230 2.63 11.49 15.46
CA TYR A 230 2.95 10.07 15.42
C TYR A 230 4.02 9.77 16.46
N THR A 231 3.67 9.11 17.57
CA THR A 231 4.63 8.66 18.57
C THR A 231 5.14 7.27 18.18
N ILE A 232 6.45 7.09 18.07
CA ILE A 232 7.02 5.80 17.71
C ILE A 232 7.03 4.89 18.93
N ILE A 233 6.24 3.82 18.88
CA ILE A 233 6.13 2.78 19.93
C ILE A 233 6.23 1.42 19.24
N GLN A 234 7.39 0.79 19.33
CA GLN A 234 7.66 -0.50 18.67
C GLN A 234 6.97 -1.66 19.40
N GLU A 235 6.80 -1.54 20.74
CA GLU A 235 6.14 -2.57 21.52
C GLU A 235 4.61 -2.45 21.41
N ALA A 236 4.00 -3.46 20.77
CA ALA A 236 2.58 -3.47 20.44
C ALA A 236 1.67 -3.36 21.68
N SER A 237 2.04 -4.02 22.80
CA SER A 237 1.27 -3.96 24.06
C SER A 237 1.26 -2.55 24.66
N THR A 238 2.38 -1.83 24.57
CA THR A 238 2.48 -0.44 25.02
C THR A 238 1.63 0.49 24.15
N ALA A 239 1.64 0.31 22.83
CA ALA A 239 0.78 1.07 21.91
C ALA A 239 -0.71 0.83 22.22
N ASP A 240 -1.11 -0.43 22.46
CA ASP A 240 -2.47 -0.80 22.84
C ASP A 240 -2.89 -0.14 24.17
N LEU A 241 -2.05 -0.21 25.19
CA LEU A 241 -2.31 0.43 26.49
C LEU A 241 -2.46 1.95 26.38
N THR A 242 -1.67 2.58 25.50
CA THR A 242 -1.73 4.03 25.27
C THR A 242 -3.04 4.43 24.58
N PHE A 243 -3.54 3.63 23.63
CA PHE A 243 -4.87 3.84 23.06
C PHE A 243 -5.97 3.59 24.11
N VAL A 244 -5.92 2.49 24.85
CA VAL A 244 -6.91 2.16 25.90
C VAL A 244 -7.01 3.28 26.95
N SER A 245 -5.88 3.87 27.35
CA SER A 245 -5.85 4.97 28.33
C SER A 245 -6.36 6.32 27.80
N GLY A 246 -6.72 6.42 26.50
CA GLY A 246 -7.22 7.66 25.90
C GLY A 246 -6.15 8.68 25.51
N LYS A 247 -4.86 8.33 25.58
CA LYS A 247 -3.77 9.21 25.13
C LYS A 247 -3.68 9.32 23.62
N PHE A 248 -4.09 8.28 22.88
CA PHE A 248 -4.17 8.26 21.45
C PHE A 248 -5.63 8.29 20.96
N ASP A 249 -5.85 8.97 19.85
CA ASP A 249 -7.14 9.16 19.23
C ASP A 249 -7.48 8.00 18.28
N MET A 250 -6.46 7.33 17.71
CA MET A 250 -6.62 6.15 16.87
C MET A 250 -5.39 5.24 16.94
N THR A 251 -5.56 3.98 16.53
CA THR A 251 -4.45 3.06 16.29
C THR A 251 -3.85 3.33 14.91
N PHE A 252 -2.63 2.85 14.67
CA PHE A 252 -2.07 2.90 13.31
C PHE A 252 -2.92 2.02 12.38
N PRO A 253 -3.31 2.48 11.17
CA PRO A 253 -4.17 1.71 10.27
C PRO A 253 -3.60 0.34 9.91
N PHE A 254 -4.47 -0.68 9.89
CA PHE A 254 -4.15 -2.08 9.60
C PHE A 254 -3.15 -2.76 10.56
N GLU A 255 -2.74 -2.09 11.63
CA GLU A 255 -1.69 -2.59 12.53
C GLU A 255 -2.20 -3.65 13.50
N LEU A 256 -3.43 -3.55 13.96
CA LEU A 256 -3.97 -4.51 14.91
C LEU A 256 -4.11 -5.90 14.26
N SER A 257 -3.45 -6.91 14.84
CA SER A 257 -3.77 -8.30 14.52
C SER A 257 -5.23 -8.61 14.93
N VAL A 258 -5.81 -9.68 14.39
CA VAL A 258 -7.19 -10.05 14.71
C VAL A 258 -7.40 -10.25 16.22
N LEU A 259 -6.43 -10.85 16.91
CA LEU A 259 -6.48 -11.01 18.37
C LEU A 259 -6.47 -9.65 19.08
N ARG A 260 -5.54 -8.75 18.71
CA ARG A 260 -5.47 -7.41 19.28
C ARG A 260 -6.72 -6.59 18.98
N TYR A 261 -7.27 -6.72 17.78
CA TYR A 261 -8.54 -6.09 17.41
C TYR A 261 -9.71 -6.56 18.30
N LYS A 262 -9.85 -7.88 18.54
CA LYS A 262 -10.87 -8.41 19.45
C LYS A 262 -10.70 -7.88 20.87
N ASN A 263 -9.48 -7.94 21.41
CA ASN A 263 -9.14 -7.42 22.73
C ASN A 263 -9.40 -5.91 22.84
N MET A 264 -9.13 -5.15 21.77
CA MET A 264 -9.35 -3.69 21.76
C MET A 264 -10.83 -3.36 21.87
N ARG A 265 -11.68 -4.07 21.15
CA ARG A 265 -13.15 -3.90 21.21
C ARG A 265 -13.73 -4.24 22.57
N GLU A 266 -13.17 -5.23 23.27
CA GLU A 266 -13.58 -5.58 24.64
C GLU A 266 -13.18 -4.51 25.65
N ARG A 267 -11.95 -3.97 25.51
CA ARG A 267 -11.40 -3.00 26.48
C ARG A 267 -11.86 -1.57 26.25
N VAL A 268 -12.26 -1.22 25.03
CA VAL A 268 -12.73 0.10 24.61
C VAL A 268 -14.01 -0.07 23.79
N PRO A 269 -15.15 -0.42 24.44
CA PRO A 269 -16.38 -0.78 23.73
C PRO A 269 -17.00 0.35 22.91
N ASP A 270 -16.69 1.60 23.23
CA ASP A 270 -17.13 2.80 22.52
C ASP A 270 -16.27 3.14 21.30
N ALA A 271 -15.10 2.52 21.14
CA ALA A 271 -14.24 2.74 19.98
C ALA A 271 -14.89 2.23 18.69
N VAL A 272 -14.77 3.01 17.62
CA VAL A 272 -15.15 2.58 16.27
C VAL A 272 -13.98 1.76 15.71
N CYS A 273 -14.21 0.46 15.56
CA CYS A 273 -13.17 -0.46 15.11
C CYS A 273 -13.60 -1.17 13.83
N GLU A 274 -12.71 -1.21 12.84
CA GLU A 274 -12.90 -1.92 11.58
C GLU A 274 -11.82 -3.00 11.40
N LEU A 275 -12.23 -4.18 10.96
CA LEU A 275 -11.33 -5.25 10.54
C LEU A 275 -11.36 -5.32 9.00
N SER A 276 -10.40 -4.68 8.38
CA SER A 276 -10.36 -4.56 6.92
C SER A 276 -9.84 -5.82 6.25
N PRO A 277 -10.33 -6.17 5.04
CA PRO A 277 -9.78 -7.25 4.22
C PRO A 277 -8.30 -7.07 3.94
N GLY A 278 -7.60 -8.19 3.73
CA GLY A 278 -6.16 -8.20 3.50
C GLY A 278 -5.75 -7.54 2.19
N THR A 279 -5.14 -6.37 2.27
CA THR A 279 -4.40 -5.75 1.16
C THR A 279 -2.92 -6.14 1.19
N ILE A 280 -2.49 -6.77 2.27
CA ILE A 280 -1.09 -7.10 2.53
C ILE A 280 -0.94 -8.61 2.55
N ASN A 281 -0.15 -9.15 1.63
CA ASN A 281 0.27 -10.55 1.69
C ASN A 281 1.55 -10.73 2.48
N THR A 282 1.64 -11.87 3.15
CA THR A 282 2.88 -12.41 3.71
C THR A 282 3.47 -13.37 2.71
N HIS A 283 4.76 -13.26 2.41
CA HIS A 283 5.42 -14.12 1.43
C HIS A 283 6.85 -14.47 1.83
N LEU A 284 7.33 -15.54 1.23
CA LEU A 284 8.69 -16.02 1.37
C LEU A 284 9.58 -15.43 0.26
N LEU A 285 10.66 -14.75 0.63
CA LEU A 285 11.71 -14.33 -0.29
C LEU A 285 12.87 -15.35 -0.23
N ILE A 286 13.28 -15.84 -1.39
CA ILE A 286 14.43 -16.74 -1.52
C ILE A 286 15.41 -16.12 -2.52
N ASN A 287 16.60 -15.76 -2.06
CA ASN A 287 17.63 -15.17 -2.93
C ASN A 287 18.24 -16.25 -3.84
N ARG A 288 17.79 -16.28 -5.07
CA ARG A 288 18.18 -17.29 -6.08
C ARG A 288 19.65 -17.22 -6.51
N ALA A 289 20.33 -16.12 -6.23
CA ALA A 289 21.76 -15.97 -6.54
C ALA A 289 22.69 -16.52 -5.44
N GLN A 290 22.14 -16.96 -4.31
CA GLN A 290 22.91 -17.43 -3.16
C GLN A 290 22.77 -18.96 -3.02
N PRO A 291 23.90 -19.73 -3.13
CA PRO A 291 23.87 -21.17 -2.83
C PRO A 291 23.43 -21.44 -1.39
N PRO A 292 22.71 -22.52 -1.13
CA PRO A 292 22.22 -23.55 -2.09
C PRO A 292 20.84 -23.18 -2.73
N PHE A 293 20.38 -21.94 -2.61
CA PHE A 293 19.07 -21.49 -3.07
C PHE A 293 19.00 -21.18 -4.57
N ASP A 294 20.13 -21.26 -5.29
CA ASP A 294 20.21 -21.34 -6.74
C ASP A 294 19.57 -22.64 -7.27
N ASN A 295 19.49 -23.69 -6.44
CA ASN A 295 18.86 -24.95 -6.78
C ASN A 295 17.32 -24.87 -6.78
N PRO A 296 16.63 -25.18 -7.91
CA PRO A 296 15.17 -25.08 -8.01
C PRO A 296 14.44 -26.11 -7.14
N ASP A 297 15.01 -27.32 -6.92
CA ASP A 297 14.40 -28.36 -6.10
C ASP A 297 14.30 -27.91 -4.64
N LEU A 298 15.29 -27.17 -4.12
CA LEU A 298 15.26 -26.62 -2.77
C LEU A 298 14.16 -25.55 -2.63
N ARG A 299 14.06 -24.62 -3.59
CA ARG A 299 13.00 -23.58 -3.57
C ARG A 299 11.62 -24.21 -3.65
N ARG A 300 11.46 -25.26 -4.49
CA ARG A 300 10.21 -26.02 -4.58
C ARG A 300 9.87 -26.68 -3.25
N ALA A 301 10.83 -27.33 -2.61
CA ALA A 301 10.63 -27.96 -1.30
C ALA A 301 10.17 -26.95 -0.24
N MET A 302 10.77 -25.75 -0.21
CA MET A 302 10.38 -24.69 0.70
C MET A 302 8.95 -24.19 0.43
N ALA A 303 8.56 -24.03 -0.85
CA ALA A 303 7.21 -23.60 -1.22
C ALA A 303 6.15 -24.65 -0.87
N LEU A 304 6.46 -25.95 -1.07
CA LEU A 304 5.58 -27.07 -0.78
C LEU A 304 5.33 -27.28 0.73
N THR A 305 6.28 -26.86 1.59
CA THR A 305 6.14 -27.08 3.04
C THR A 305 5.15 -26.12 3.70
N ILE A 306 4.77 -25.04 3.03
CA ILE A 306 3.94 -23.96 3.59
C ILE A 306 2.50 -24.45 3.79
N ASP A 307 2.11 -24.63 5.04
CA ASP A 307 0.72 -24.84 5.45
C ASP A 307 0.01 -23.49 5.61
N ARG A 308 -0.61 -23.03 4.55
CA ARG A 308 -1.28 -21.72 4.49
C ARG A 308 -2.47 -21.63 5.44
N LYS A 309 -3.19 -22.76 5.60
CA LYS A 309 -4.32 -22.80 6.52
C LYS A 309 -3.87 -22.59 7.97
N ALA A 310 -2.73 -23.14 8.36
CA ALA A 310 -2.17 -22.93 9.70
C ALA A 310 -1.87 -21.44 9.97
N TYR A 311 -1.47 -20.65 8.96
CA TYR A 311 -1.30 -19.19 9.13
C TYR A 311 -2.64 -18.48 9.31
N VAL A 312 -3.65 -18.82 8.53
CA VAL A 312 -5.00 -18.24 8.71
C VAL A 312 -5.53 -18.59 10.10
N ASP A 313 -5.41 -19.84 10.53
CA ASP A 313 -5.94 -20.30 11.82
C ASP A 313 -5.17 -19.70 13.02
N THR A 314 -3.83 -19.68 12.96
CA THR A 314 -2.98 -19.29 14.10
C THR A 314 -2.73 -17.79 14.16
N ILE A 315 -2.23 -17.21 13.07
CA ILE A 315 -1.89 -15.78 13.01
C ILE A 315 -3.15 -14.95 12.76
N GLY A 316 -4.02 -15.42 11.87
CA GLY A 316 -5.26 -14.77 11.49
C GLY A 316 -6.44 -15.06 12.40
N GLN A 317 -6.33 -15.97 13.40
CA GLN A 317 -7.45 -16.37 14.27
C GLN A 317 -8.71 -16.78 13.47
N GLY A 318 -8.51 -17.49 12.35
CA GLY A 318 -9.56 -17.87 11.41
C GLY A 318 -9.91 -16.79 10.37
N GLU A 319 -9.35 -15.60 10.49
CA GLU A 319 -9.59 -14.47 9.59
C GLU A 319 -8.39 -14.25 8.66
N GLY A 320 -8.64 -14.22 7.38
CA GLY A 320 -7.61 -14.05 6.35
C GLY A 320 -7.93 -14.87 5.11
N GLU A 321 -7.29 -14.53 4.03
CA GLU A 321 -7.55 -15.14 2.72
C GLU A 321 -6.29 -15.83 2.19
N ILE A 322 -6.48 -17.00 1.55
CA ILE A 322 -5.45 -17.66 0.75
C ILE A 322 -5.57 -17.14 -0.68
N GLY A 323 -4.50 -16.57 -1.18
CA GLY A 323 -4.42 -15.99 -2.51
C GLY A 323 -3.03 -16.14 -3.10
N GLY A 324 -2.87 -15.76 -4.35
CA GLY A 324 -1.59 -15.70 -5.04
C GLY A 324 -0.95 -14.32 -4.97
N ILE A 325 -0.27 -13.89 -6.04
CA ILE A 325 0.40 -12.58 -6.10
C ILE A 325 -0.58 -11.40 -6.18
N LEU A 326 -1.82 -11.67 -6.61
CA LEU A 326 -2.90 -10.69 -6.70
C LEU A 326 -3.82 -10.84 -5.50
N GLN A 327 -4.29 -9.70 -4.98
CA GLN A 327 -5.23 -9.70 -3.87
C GLN A 327 -6.48 -10.55 -4.19
N PRO A 328 -6.86 -11.50 -3.31
CA PRO A 328 -7.99 -12.37 -3.58
C PRO A 328 -9.34 -11.64 -3.48
N PRO A 329 -10.39 -12.14 -4.19
CA PRO A 329 -11.75 -11.65 -4.01
C PRO A 329 -12.24 -11.87 -2.55
N PRO A 330 -13.23 -11.07 -2.05
CA PRO A 330 -13.97 -10.04 -2.79
C PRO A 330 -13.27 -8.67 -2.85
N ALA A 331 -12.26 -8.42 -2.02
CA ALA A 331 -11.60 -7.11 -1.96
C ALA A 331 -10.75 -6.84 -3.19
N GLY A 332 -10.01 -7.85 -3.68
CA GLY A 332 -9.21 -7.75 -4.89
C GLY A 332 -10.04 -7.94 -6.17
N LEU A 333 -9.95 -6.95 -7.07
CA LEU A 333 -10.68 -6.97 -8.34
C LEU A 333 -10.04 -7.89 -9.39
N TRP A 334 -8.76 -8.24 -9.22
CA TRP A 334 -7.93 -8.95 -10.19
C TRP A 334 -7.56 -10.37 -9.78
N GLY A 335 -7.74 -10.72 -8.50
CA GLY A 335 -7.33 -11.98 -7.92
C GLY A 335 -7.95 -13.19 -8.60
N MET A 336 -7.19 -14.28 -8.63
CA MET A 336 -7.63 -15.58 -9.15
C MET A 336 -8.68 -16.18 -8.20
N PRO A 337 -9.75 -16.82 -8.74
CA PRO A 337 -10.74 -17.49 -7.92
C PRO A 337 -10.14 -18.60 -7.04
N PRO A 338 -10.71 -18.88 -5.85
CA PRO A 338 -10.15 -19.86 -4.90
C PRO A 338 -9.98 -21.26 -5.48
N ASP A 339 -10.90 -21.73 -6.36
CA ASP A 339 -10.81 -23.03 -7.02
C ASP A 339 -9.64 -23.15 -7.99
N GLN A 340 -9.19 -22.04 -8.56
CA GLN A 340 -7.99 -21.99 -9.41
C GLN A 340 -6.71 -21.86 -8.58
N ILE A 341 -6.74 -21.06 -7.50
CA ILE A 341 -5.64 -20.94 -6.54
C ILE A 341 -5.29 -22.32 -5.95
N ALA A 342 -6.29 -23.10 -5.57
CA ALA A 342 -6.09 -24.45 -5.00
C ALA A 342 -5.36 -25.43 -5.94
N LYS A 343 -5.30 -25.14 -7.24
CA LYS A 343 -4.59 -25.97 -8.24
C LYS A 343 -3.12 -25.57 -8.41
N LEU A 344 -2.69 -24.44 -7.81
CA LEU A 344 -1.31 -23.99 -7.90
C LEU A 344 -0.36 -24.90 -7.07
N PRO A 345 0.90 -25.06 -7.48
CA PRO A 345 1.89 -25.82 -6.71
C PRO A 345 2.01 -25.32 -5.28
N GLY A 346 1.89 -26.24 -4.32
CA GLY A 346 1.96 -25.91 -2.89
C GLY A 346 0.69 -25.32 -2.28
N TYR A 347 -0.39 -25.08 -3.06
CA TYR A 347 -1.68 -24.59 -2.56
C TYR A 347 -2.71 -25.70 -2.32
N GLY A 348 -2.34 -26.96 -2.58
CA GLY A 348 -3.22 -28.10 -2.34
C GLY A 348 -3.53 -28.27 -0.84
N VAL A 349 -4.69 -28.88 -0.57
CA VAL A 349 -5.20 -29.08 0.80
C VAL A 349 -4.44 -30.16 1.58
N ASP A 350 -3.74 -31.08 0.89
CA ASP A 350 -2.96 -32.17 1.51
C ASP A 350 -1.52 -31.72 1.78
N VAL A 351 -1.34 -31.07 2.93
CA VAL A 351 -0.03 -30.57 3.39
C VAL A 351 0.92 -31.74 3.70
N HIS A 352 0.42 -32.90 4.16
CA HIS A 352 1.26 -34.07 4.46
C HIS A 352 1.92 -34.61 3.21
N LYS A 353 1.16 -34.80 2.14
CA LYS A 353 1.68 -35.23 0.84
C LYS A 353 2.68 -34.22 0.27
N SER A 354 2.37 -32.92 0.35
CA SER A 354 3.28 -31.85 -0.10
C SER A 354 4.60 -31.87 0.68
N ARG A 355 4.57 -32.08 1.98
CA ARG A 355 5.78 -32.21 2.82
C ARG A 355 6.56 -33.50 2.57
N GLU A 356 5.91 -34.60 2.19
CA GLU A 356 6.60 -35.83 1.75
C GLU A 356 7.41 -35.59 0.47
N GLU A 357 6.79 -34.94 -0.53
CA GLU A 357 7.50 -34.52 -1.74
C GLU A 357 8.67 -33.56 -1.40
N ALA A 358 8.43 -32.57 -0.56
CA ALA A 358 9.46 -31.65 -0.12
C ALA A 358 10.65 -32.37 0.56
N ARG A 359 10.38 -33.33 1.46
CA ARG A 359 11.43 -34.15 2.10
C ARG A 359 12.22 -34.96 1.08
N ALA A 360 11.56 -35.52 0.07
CA ALA A 360 12.24 -36.24 -0.99
C ALA A 360 13.21 -35.36 -1.79
N LEU A 361 12.77 -34.15 -2.13
CA LEU A 361 13.63 -33.15 -2.81
C LEU A 361 14.83 -32.74 -1.95
N VAL A 362 14.60 -32.47 -0.66
CA VAL A 362 15.68 -32.06 0.27
C VAL A 362 16.68 -33.20 0.49
N ARG A 363 16.22 -34.46 0.59
CA ARG A 363 17.12 -35.64 0.68
C ARG A 363 17.96 -35.84 -0.58
N LYS A 364 17.40 -35.60 -1.77
CA LYS A 364 18.14 -35.64 -3.04
C LYS A 364 19.33 -34.66 -3.05
N LEU A 365 19.23 -33.58 -2.28
CA LEU A 365 20.28 -32.58 -2.11
C LEU A 365 21.29 -32.92 -0.98
N GLY A 366 21.16 -34.09 -0.35
CA GLY A 366 22.05 -34.56 0.71
C GLY A 366 21.67 -34.13 2.13
N TYR A 367 20.51 -33.49 2.32
CA TYR A 367 20.05 -33.10 3.65
C TYR A 367 19.03 -34.12 4.18
N GLY A 368 19.01 -34.31 5.50
CA GLY A 368 18.13 -35.28 6.15
C GLY A 368 18.09 -35.09 7.67
N PRO A 369 17.55 -36.06 8.43
CA PRO A 369 17.47 -35.95 9.88
C PRO A 369 18.80 -35.71 10.56
N ASP A 370 19.87 -36.37 10.07
CA ASP A 370 21.21 -36.32 10.65
C ASP A 370 22.11 -35.25 10.03
N ASN A 371 21.72 -34.70 8.88
CA ASN A 371 22.45 -33.63 8.17
C ASN A 371 21.45 -32.55 7.71
N ARG A 372 21.04 -31.69 8.63
CA ARG A 372 20.01 -30.68 8.39
C ARG A 372 20.61 -29.40 7.77
N LEU A 373 19.89 -28.80 6.84
CA LEU A 373 20.26 -27.51 6.27
C LEU A 373 20.01 -26.40 7.30
N ARG A 374 21.04 -25.65 7.66
CA ARG A 374 20.91 -24.47 8.53
C ARG A 374 20.82 -23.19 7.72
N ILE A 375 19.84 -22.33 8.01
CA ILE A 375 19.62 -21.07 7.31
C ILE A 375 19.29 -19.96 8.30
N LYS A 376 19.53 -18.70 7.89
CA LYS A 376 18.93 -17.54 8.54
C LYS A 376 17.62 -17.17 7.86
N VAL A 377 16.59 -16.87 8.63
CA VAL A 377 15.33 -16.31 8.17
C VAL A 377 15.28 -14.86 8.61
N THR A 378 15.63 -13.98 7.68
CA THR A 378 15.70 -12.52 7.91
C THR A 378 14.29 -11.92 7.87
N THR A 379 13.92 -11.11 8.84
CA THR A 379 12.67 -10.37 8.83
C THR A 379 12.77 -9.07 9.63
N ARG A 380 11.75 -8.20 9.52
CA ARG A 380 11.70 -6.96 10.30
C ARG A 380 11.40 -7.25 11.76
N ASP A 381 12.01 -6.46 12.64
CA ASP A 381 11.63 -6.42 14.05
C ASP A 381 10.33 -5.61 14.24
N TRP A 382 9.26 -6.25 13.85
CA TRP A 382 7.87 -5.81 14.01
C TRP A 382 6.99 -7.07 14.08
N SER A 383 6.07 -7.14 15.04
CA SER A 383 5.25 -8.34 15.30
C SER A 383 4.55 -8.89 14.04
N LEU A 384 4.06 -8.00 13.16
CA LEU A 384 3.43 -8.40 11.89
C LEU A 384 4.34 -9.22 10.96
N TYR A 385 5.64 -9.07 11.10
CA TYR A 385 6.66 -9.81 10.31
C TYR A 385 7.25 -10.95 11.12
N ARG A 386 7.56 -10.71 12.39
CA ARG A 386 8.22 -11.67 13.28
C ARG A 386 7.35 -12.92 13.51
N ASP A 387 6.07 -12.74 13.87
CA ASP A 387 5.22 -13.84 14.27
C ASP A 387 4.99 -14.85 13.13
N PRO A 388 4.68 -14.43 11.87
CA PRO A 388 4.68 -15.35 10.73
C PRO A 388 6.02 -16.01 10.43
N ALA A 389 7.16 -15.33 10.70
CA ALA A 389 8.49 -15.90 10.46
C ALA A 389 8.79 -17.05 11.43
N VAL A 390 8.35 -16.95 12.69
CA VAL A 390 8.47 -18.03 13.67
C VAL A 390 7.72 -19.27 13.21
N LEU A 391 6.48 -19.12 12.72
CA LEU A 391 5.70 -20.23 12.18
C LEU A 391 6.33 -20.84 10.92
N LEU A 392 6.93 -19.99 10.04
CA LEU A 392 7.67 -20.47 8.87
C LEU A 392 8.84 -21.35 9.28
N ILE A 393 9.63 -20.94 10.26
CA ILE A 393 10.77 -21.71 10.78
C ILE A 393 10.32 -23.07 11.29
N ASP A 394 9.22 -23.13 12.04
CA ASP A 394 8.67 -24.42 12.51
C ASP A 394 8.25 -25.32 11.35
N GLN A 395 7.59 -24.77 10.33
CA GLN A 395 7.21 -25.54 9.13
C GLN A 395 8.42 -26.02 8.32
N LEU A 396 9.46 -25.21 8.15
CA LEU A 396 10.70 -25.60 7.47
C LEU A 396 11.42 -26.73 8.20
N ARG A 397 11.32 -26.78 9.53
CA ARG A 397 11.88 -27.88 10.33
C ARG A 397 11.30 -29.24 9.94
N GLN A 398 10.05 -29.30 9.47
CA GLN A 398 9.39 -30.53 9.01
C GLN A 398 10.04 -31.15 7.77
N ILE A 399 10.87 -30.40 7.04
CA ILE A 399 11.56 -30.84 5.83
C ILE A 399 13.10 -30.76 5.97
N TYR A 400 13.61 -30.91 7.20
CA TYR A 400 15.04 -30.94 7.53
C TYR A 400 15.77 -29.59 7.29
N ILE A 401 15.07 -28.47 7.35
CA ILE A 401 15.67 -27.12 7.29
C ILE A 401 15.51 -26.48 8.67
N ASP A 402 16.63 -26.14 9.31
CA ASP A 402 16.66 -25.44 10.60
C ASP A 402 16.86 -23.95 10.35
N GLY A 403 15.84 -23.16 10.61
CA GLY A 403 15.87 -21.71 10.51
C GLY A 403 16.28 -21.05 11.82
N GLU A 404 17.19 -20.07 11.74
CA GLU A 404 17.50 -19.11 12.81
C GLU A 404 16.84 -17.78 12.47
N LEU A 405 16.07 -17.23 13.41
CA LEU A 405 15.39 -15.95 13.22
C LEU A 405 16.39 -14.79 13.30
N GLU A 406 16.49 -13.98 12.22
CA GLU A 406 17.28 -12.76 12.18
C GLU A 406 16.36 -11.53 12.13
N LEU A 407 16.22 -10.83 13.25
CA LEU A 407 15.42 -9.61 13.36
C LEU A 407 16.23 -8.38 12.99
N ILE A 408 15.70 -7.57 12.06
CA ILE A 408 16.33 -6.35 11.56
C ILE A 408 15.43 -5.14 11.83
N ASP A 409 16.01 -4.10 12.40
CA ASP A 409 15.31 -2.81 12.58
C ASP A 409 14.75 -2.29 11.25
N THR A 410 13.58 -1.67 11.30
CA THR A 410 12.85 -1.19 10.12
C THR A 410 13.69 -0.28 9.22
N ALA A 411 14.49 0.62 9.81
CA ALA A 411 15.30 1.56 9.03
C ALA A 411 16.43 0.85 8.24
N GLN A 412 16.87 -0.32 8.70
CA GLN A 412 17.93 -1.12 8.06
C GLN A 412 17.38 -2.24 7.18
N TYR A 413 16.17 -2.73 7.42
CA TYR A 413 15.61 -3.90 6.75
C TYR A 413 15.52 -3.71 5.23
N PHE A 414 14.80 -2.68 4.75
CA PHE A 414 14.63 -2.48 3.31
C PHE A 414 15.94 -2.18 2.57
N PRO A 415 16.86 -1.35 3.10
CA PRO A 415 18.20 -1.22 2.52
C PRO A 415 18.95 -2.55 2.40
N LYS A 416 18.92 -3.42 3.44
CA LYS A 416 19.53 -4.75 3.41
C LYS A 416 18.92 -5.65 2.35
N ILE A 417 17.57 -5.74 2.29
CA ILE A 417 16.84 -6.55 1.30
C ILE A 417 17.11 -6.04 -0.13
N GLN A 418 17.13 -4.73 -0.33
CA GLN A 418 17.39 -4.14 -1.65
C GLN A 418 18.81 -4.42 -2.16
N ARG A 419 19.81 -4.44 -1.27
CA ARG A 419 21.16 -4.87 -1.61
C ARG A 419 21.30 -6.38 -1.72
N LYS A 420 20.21 -7.14 -1.48
CA LYS A 420 20.14 -8.61 -1.56
C LYS A 420 21.09 -9.30 -0.58
N GLU A 421 21.31 -8.68 0.57
CA GLU A 421 22.19 -9.17 1.65
C GLU A 421 21.42 -10.13 2.58
N TYR A 422 20.80 -11.13 2.01
CA TYR A 422 20.07 -12.20 2.71
C TYR A 422 20.06 -13.47 1.85
N THR A 423 19.74 -14.61 2.44
CA THR A 423 19.49 -15.88 1.75
C THR A 423 18.02 -16.21 1.69
N VAL A 424 17.37 -16.21 2.84
CA VAL A 424 15.91 -16.40 2.99
C VAL A 424 15.36 -15.27 3.84
N ALA A 425 14.24 -14.70 3.43
CA ALA A 425 13.56 -13.68 4.22
C ALA A 425 12.03 -13.89 4.18
N LEU A 426 11.36 -13.53 5.27
CA LEU A 426 9.91 -13.38 5.26
C LEU A 426 9.61 -11.89 5.16
N ASN A 427 8.75 -11.54 4.21
CA ASN A 427 8.38 -10.15 3.98
C ASN A 427 6.87 -10.00 3.79
N LEU A 428 6.41 -8.77 3.92
CA LEU A 428 5.05 -8.36 3.61
C LEU A 428 5.07 -7.44 2.39
N GLN A 429 4.08 -7.62 1.52
CA GLN A 429 3.91 -6.80 0.32
C GLN A 429 2.46 -6.37 0.21
N THR A 430 2.26 -5.09 -0.07
CA THR A 430 0.94 -4.57 -0.38
C THR A 430 0.55 -4.93 -1.80
N ALA A 431 -0.62 -5.52 -1.96
CA ALA A 431 -1.28 -5.56 -3.26
C ALA A 431 -1.83 -4.16 -3.56
N GLY A 432 -1.55 -3.63 -4.74
CA GLY A 432 -2.11 -2.36 -5.20
C GLY A 432 -3.50 -2.53 -5.82
N PRO A 433 -4.22 -1.44 -6.04
CA PRO A 433 -5.54 -1.47 -6.68
C PRO A 433 -5.47 -1.90 -8.14
N ASP A 434 -4.34 -1.71 -8.79
CA ASP A 434 -4.04 -2.22 -10.12
C ASP A 434 -2.77 -3.08 -10.12
N PRO A 435 -2.77 -4.25 -10.79
CA PRO A 435 -1.64 -5.16 -10.82
C PRO A 435 -0.46 -4.69 -11.67
N ASP A 436 -0.64 -3.75 -12.61
CA ASP A 436 0.42 -3.36 -13.55
C ASP A 436 1.72 -2.95 -12.85
N PRO A 437 1.74 -1.97 -11.94
CA PRO A 437 2.96 -1.62 -11.22
C PRO A 437 3.45 -2.76 -10.32
N ILE A 438 2.56 -3.61 -9.80
CA ILE A 438 2.93 -4.72 -8.91
C ILE A 438 3.72 -5.79 -9.67
N VAL A 439 3.20 -6.27 -10.80
CA VAL A 439 3.89 -7.32 -11.58
C VAL A 439 5.19 -6.80 -12.17
N GLN A 440 5.23 -5.56 -12.64
CA GLN A 440 6.44 -4.93 -13.17
C GLN A 440 7.53 -4.77 -12.09
N LEU A 441 7.19 -4.18 -10.95
CA LEU A 441 8.14 -3.87 -9.90
C LEU A 441 8.70 -5.10 -9.19
N PHE A 442 7.86 -6.10 -8.93
CA PHE A 442 8.26 -7.21 -8.08
C PHE A 442 8.73 -8.45 -8.85
N TYR A 443 8.40 -8.58 -10.14
CA TYR A 443 8.67 -9.79 -10.93
C TYR A 443 9.39 -9.53 -12.25
N GLY A 444 9.42 -8.29 -12.75
CA GLY A 444 10.16 -7.91 -13.96
C GLY A 444 11.67 -8.09 -13.80
N CYS A 445 12.35 -8.54 -14.86
CA CYS A 445 13.80 -8.67 -14.89
C CYS A 445 14.49 -7.34 -14.60
N GLY A 446 15.46 -7.34 -13.69
CA GLY A 446 16.24 -6.15 -13.35
C GLY A 446 15.51 -5.08 -12.55
N SER A 447 14.25 -5.31 -12.18
CA SER A 447 13.49 -4.35 -11.37
C SER A 447 14.08 -4.18 -9.96
N ASN A 448 14.02 -2.94 -9.46
CA ASN A 448 14.59 -2.55 -8.17
C ASN A 448 13.92 -3.23 -6.96
N LEU A 449 12.66 -3.67 -7.09
CA LEU A 449 11.94 -4.41 -6.05
C LEU A 449 11.90 -5.93 -6.31
N ASN A 450 12.54 -6.39 -7.37
CA ASN A 450 12.77 -7.82 -7.62
C ASN A 450 13.95 -8.29 -6.76
N TRP A 451 13.67 -8.49 -5.49
CA TRP A 451 14.71 -8.78 -4.48
C TRP A 451 15.24 -10.20 -4.52
N ASP A 452 14.47 -11.14 -5.05
CA ASP A 452 14.79 -12.57 -5.12
C ASP A 452 15.62 -12.97 -6.38
N ASN A 453 16.07 -12.01 -7.17
CA ASN A 453 16.86 -12.21 -8.39
C ASN A 453 16.16 -13.10 -9.44
N TYR A 454 14.84 -13.05 -9.49
CA TYR A 454 14.11 -13.73 -10.56
C TYR A 454 14.24 -12.98 -11.88
N CYS A 455 14.45 -13.72 -12.96
CA CYS A 455 14.37 -13.17 -14.30
C CYS A 455 13.90 -14.24 -15.28
N ASN A 456 12.81 -13.97 -15.96
CA ASN A 456 12.28 -14.82 -17.01
C ASN A 456 11.72 -13.94 -18.13
N PRO A 457 12.38 -13.90 -19.33
CA PRO A 457 11.96 -13.06 -20.43
C PRO A 457 10.55 -13.34 -20.96
N GLU A 458 10.01 -14.54 -20.74
CA GLU A 458 8.62 -14.87 -21.09
C GLU A 458 7.65 -14.15 -20.15
N ILE A 459 7.96 -14.09 -18.84
CA ILE A 459 7.18 -13.31 -17.89
C ILE A 459 7.23 -11.82 -18.22
N ASP A 460 8.39 -11.27 -18.60
CA ASP A 460 8.49 -9.86 -19.01
C ASP A 460 7.59 -9.55 -20.21
N LYS A 461 7.54 -10.45 -21.22
CA LYS A 461 6.60 -10.30 -22.34
C LYS A 461 5.14 -10.34 -21.89
N MET A 462 4.79 -11.20 -20.96
CA MET A 462 3.44 -11.27 -20.41
C MET A 462 3.09 -10.04 -19.57
N ILE A 463 4.03 -9.51 -18.79
CA ILE A 463 3.89 -8.25 -18.06
C ILE A 463 3.63 -7.09 -19.03
N GLU A 464 4.40 -7.02 -20.12
CA GLU A 464 4.18 -6.02 -21.16
C GLU A 464 2.82 -6.17 -21.86
N ALA A 465 2.41 -7.40 -22.16
CA ALA A 465 1.13 -7.67 -22.80
C ALA A 465 -0.06 -7.24 -21.92
N GLN A 466 -0.07 -7.58 -20.61
CA GLN A 466 -1.12 -7.14 -19.71
C GLN A 466 -1.15 -5.63 -19.51
N SER A 467 0.03 -4.98 -19.54
CA SER A 467 0.16 -3.52 -19.39
C SER A 467 -0.51 -2.75 -20.53
N ARG A 468 -0.52 -3.33 -21.74
CA ARG A 468 -1.15 -2.75 -22.94
C ARG A 468 -2.63 -3.10 -23.10
N GLU A 469 -3.12 -4.11 -22.38
CA GLU A 469 -4.47 -4.63 -22.58
C GLU A 469 -5.52 -3.75 -21.87
N GLY A 470 -6.40 -3.14 -22.65
CA GLY A 470 -7.49 -2.30 -22.17
C GLY A 470 -8.75 -3.09 -21.77
N ASP A 471 -8.95 -4.30 -22.33
CA ASP A 471 -10.07 -5.17 -21.95
C ASP A 471 -9.78 -5.87 -20.62
N ALA A 472 -10.55 -5.56 -19.60
CA ALA A 472 -10.34 -6.07 -18.23
C ALA A 472 -10.44 -7.61 -18.15
N ALA A 473 -11.28 -8.26 -18.96
CA ALA A 473 -11.44 -9.71 -18.94
C ALA A 473 -10.23 -10.41 -19.56
N LYS A 474 -9.76 -9.93 -20.70
CA LYS A 474 -8.54 -10.43 -21.35
C LYS A 474 -7.32 -10.18 -20.48
N ARG A 475 -7.21 -8.99 -19.89
CA ARG A 475 -6.13 -8.63 -18.98
C ARG A 475 -6.08 -9.55 -17.78
N LYS A 476 -7.23 -9.91 -17.16
CA LYS A 476 -7.32 -10.91 -16.10
C LYS A 476 -6.72 -12.26 -16.52
N GLN A 477 -7.01 -12.75 -17.73
CA GLN A 477 -6.48 -14.02 -18.21
C GLN A 477 -4.95 -14.00 -18.31
N ILE A 478 -4.37 -12.90 -18.80
CA ILE A 478 -2.91 -12.73 -18.87
C ILE A 478 -2.31 -12.70 -17.45
N LEU A 479 -2.90 -11.93 -16.53
CA LEU A 479 -2.46 -11.82 -15.15
C LEU A 479 -2.51 -13.17 -14.42
N TRP A 480 -3.57 -13.95 -14.60
CA TRP A 480 -3.69 -15.28 -14.03
C TRP A 480 -2.69 -16.29 -14.65
N ALA A 481 -2.34 -16.10 -15.93
CA ALA A 481 -1.27 -16.89 -16.55
C ALA A 481 0.11 -16.55 -15.96
N ILE A 482 0.39 -15.27 -15.71
CA ILE A 482 1.60 -14.81 -14.99
C ILE A 482 1.63 -15.46 -13.59
N GLU A 483 0.55 -15.38 -12.84
CA GLU A 483 0.45 -15.94 -11.49
C GLU A 483 0.71 -17.45 -11.45
N ARG A 484 0.12 -18.20 -12.38
CA ARG A 484 0.39 -19.66 -12.51
C ARG A 484 1.87 -19.94 -12.77
N LYS A 485 2.47 -19.18 -13.68
CA LYS A 485 3.89 -19.37 -14.04
C LYS A 485 4.83 -19.04 -12.88
N LEU A 486 4.59 -17.95 -12.18
CA LEU A 486 5.37 -17.57 -10.98
C LEU A 486 5.25 -18.62 -9.87
N ALA A 487 4.05 -19.20 -9.68
CA ALA A 487 3.84 -20.29 -8.72
C ALA A 487 4.61 -21.55 -9.12
N HIS A 488 4.63 -21.92 -10.40
CA HIS A 488 5.44 -23.05 -10.90
C HIS A 488 6.93 -22.82 -10.74
N ASP A 489 7.40 -21.60 -10.95
CA ASP A 489 8.81 -21.21 -10.79
C ASP A 489 9.20 -21.01 -9.32
N ASN A 490 8.26 -21.16 -8.40
CA ASN A 490 8.41 -20.93 -6.95
C ASN A 490 9.00 -19.55 -6.65
N VAL A 491 8.42 -18.52 -7.28
CA VAL A 491 8.81 -17.12 -7.10
C VAL A 491 7.93 -16.51 -6.04
N ARG A 492 8.53 -15.99 -4.98
CA ARG A 492 7.81 -15.36 -3.85
C ARG A 492 6.57 -16.16 -3.43
N PRO A 493 6.71 -17.39 -2.93
CA PRO A 493 5.55 -18.14 -2.46
C PRO A 493 4.71 -17.29 -1.50
N ILE A 494 3.50 -16.93 -1.93
CA ILE A 494 2.57 -16.18 -1.09
C ILE A 494 2.05 -17.14 -0.03
N ILE A 495 2.04 -16.70 1.22
CA ILE A 495 1.61 -17.50 2.37
C ILE A 495 0.13 -17.26 2.61
N PHE A 496 -0.26 -16.03 2.94
CA PHE A 496 -1.66 -15.64 3.13
C PHE A 496 -1.81 -14.12 3.05
N TYR A 497 -3.02 -13.67 2.90
CA TYR A 497 -3.44 -12.28 3.06
C TYR A 497 -4.04 -12.12 4.46
N ARG A 498 -3.41 -11.29 5.28
CA ARG A 498 -3.87 -11.03 6.63
C ARG A 498 -4.94 -9.95 6.64
N ARG A 499 -5.92 -10.06 7.54
CA ARG A 499 -6.75 -8.91 7.89
C ARG A 499 -6.04 -8.03 8.90
N GLY A 500 -6.30 -6.73 8.84
CA GLY A 500 -5.72 -5.74 9.72
C GLY A 500 -6.80 -4.90 10.38
N GLY A 501 -6.72 -4.75 11.70
CA GLY A 501 -7.66 -3.92 12.46
C GLY A 501 -7.18 -2.49 12.56
N THR A 502 -8.15 -1.56 12.53
CA THR A 502 -7.98 -0.14 12.87
C THR A 502 -9.06 0.22 13.87
N CYS A 503 -8.71 0.89 14.95
CA CYS A 503 -9.66 1.44 15.92
C CYS A 503 -9.43 2.93 16.08
N GLU A 504 -10.52 3.69 16.18
CA GLU A 504 -10.51 5.13 16.44
C GLU A 504 -11.50 5.49 17.55
N ARG A 505 -11.27 6.59 18.23
CA ARG A 505 -12.22 7.12 19.18
C ARG A 505 -13.46 7.64 18.47
N PRO A 506 -14.65 7.59 19.09
CA PRO A 506 -15.90 8.00 18.43
C PRO A 506 -15.93 9.44 17.92
N TYR A 507 -15.08 10.30 18.47
CA TYR A 507 -14.95 11.69 18.07
C TYR A 507 -13.98 11.91 16.88
N VAL A 508 -13.23 10.89 16.44
CA VAL A 508 -12.46 10.95 15.17
C VAL A 508 -13.45 10.74 14.04
N LYS A 509 -13.45 11.64 13.08
CA LYS A 509 -14.42 11.66 11.97
C LYS A 509 -13.70 11.89 10.64
N GLY A 510 -14.29 11.42 9.54
CA GLY A 510 -13.82 11.68 8.19
C GLY A 510 -12.68 10.78 7.70
N LEU A 511 -12.25 9.78 8.50
CA LEU A 511 -11.31 8.77 8.03
C LEU A 511 -12.04 7.70 7.19
N THR A 512 -11.46 7.34 6.04
CA THR A 512 -11.89 6.21 5.22
C THR A 512 -10.75 5.24 5.07
N ILE A 513 -10.97 3.97 5.38
CA ILE A 513 -9.98 2.89 5.20
C ILE A 513 -10.18 2.29 3.80
N MET A 514 -9.15 2.33 2.97
CA MET A 514 -9.17 1.73 1.63
C MET A 514 -8.87 0.23 1.71
N ILE A 515 -9.77 -0.60 1.21
CA ILE A 515 -9.70 -2.06 1.33
C ILE A 515 -8.86 -2.75 0.25
N ASN A 516 -8.49 -2.06 -0.81
CA ASN A 516 -7.65 -2.58 -1.89
C ASN A 516 -6.41 -1.71 -2.17
N SER A 517 -6.08 -0.77 -1.28
CA SER A 517 -4.91 0.09 -1.42
C SER A 517 -4.44 0.61 -0.07
N THR A 518 -3.50 -0.08 0.57
CA THR A 518 -2.96 0.30 1.88
C THR A 518 -2.29 1.68 1.88
N PHE A 519 -1.74 2.12 0.75
CA PHE A 519 -0.93 3.33 0.66
C PHE A 519 -1.69 4.59 0.20
N ASN A 520 -3.01 4.62 0.23
CA ASN A 520 -3.75 5.72 -0.40
C ASN A 520 -4.81 6.40 0.48
N SER A 521 -4.96 5.99 1.76
CA SER A 521 -6.02 6.49 2.64
C SER A 521 -5.60 7.69 3.52
N TRP A 522 -4.45 8.33 3.27
CA TRP A 522 -3.82 9.13 4.33
C TRP A 522 -3.49 10.58 3.97
N ARG A 523 -4.27 11.17 3.08
CA ARG A 523 -4.19 12.63 2.87
C ARG A 523 -4.60 13.38 4.15
N MET A 524 -5.49 12.82 4.96
CA MET A 524 -5.94 13.32 6.27
C MET A 524 -6.57 14.71 6.26
N GLU A 525 -6.82 15.30 5.10
CA GLU A 525 -7.37 16.66 4.99
C GLU A 525 -8.82 16.77 5.45
N ASP A 526 -9.57 15.66 5.37
CA ASP A 526 -10.98 15.57 5.75
C ASP A 526 -11.20 14.99 7.15
N VAL A 527 -10.12 14.60 7.84
CA VAL A 527 -10.21 14.09 9.21
C VAL A 527 -10.38 15.25 10.18
N TRP A 528 -11.29 15.10 11.16
CA TRP A 528 -11.57 16.10 12.17
C TRP A 528 -11.95 15.46 13.52
N LEU A 529 -11.88 16.24 14.60
CA LEU A 529 -12.17 15.79 15.96
C LEU A 529 -13.45 16.43 16.47
N ASP A 530 -14.47 15.62 16.75
CA ASP A 530 -15.74 16.04 17.33
C ASP A 530 -15.65 16.07 18.86
N LYS A 531 -14.73 16.90 19.36
CA LYS A 531 -14.50 17.13 20.80
C LYS A 531 -15.13 18.44 21.26
#